data_91df6233a5b6ca472103230fa775346d
#
_entry.id   91df6233a5b6ca472103230fa775346d
#
_cell.length_a   1.000
_cell.length_b   1.000
_cell.length_c   1.000
_cell.angle_alpha   90.00
_cell.angle_beta   90.00
_cell.angle_gamma   90.00
#
_symmetry.space_group_name_H-M   'P 1'
#
loop_
_entity.id
_entity.type
_entity.pdbx_description
1 polymer ?
#
loop_
_entity_poly.entity_id
_entity_poly.type
_entity_poly.pdbx_seq_one_letter_code
_entity_poly.pdbx_strand_id
1 'polypeptide(L)'
;ALGRQKMVNSEQIGAAWDKIRGHVVRTPVIQTDVFGLSLAIKLEHMQHTGSFKARGAMNSLLSMNVPNAGLVAASGGNHGAAVAWAAASLGHKARIYVPEIAGQVKINLIKNLGANLVVVPGAYSNALEQALEYEADTGAAQIHAFDAPGTVAGQGTVMAEWEDQGLEADTVLIAVGGGGLI
;
A
#
# COMPACT_ATOMS: atom_id res chain seq x y z
N ALA A 1 16.59 14.05 18.94
CA ALA A 1 16.75 14.57 17.56
C ALA A 1 15.95 13.68 16.64
N LEU A 2 14.82 14.17 16.13
CA LEU A 2 14.07 13.53 15.05
C LEU A 2 15.00 13.54 13.83
N GLY A 3 15.57 12.37 13.51
CA GLY A 3 16.36 12.21 12.30
C GLY A 3 15.50 12.58 11.10
N ARG A 4 15.96 13.54 10.28
CA ARG A 4 15.34 13.80 8.99
C ARG A 4 15.32 12.50 8.21
N GLN A 5 14.17 11.85 8.12
CA GLN A 5 13.98 10.78 7.15
C GLN A 5 14.33 11.35 5.78
N LYS A 6 15.20 10.67 5.06
CA LYS A 6 15.59 11.07 3.71
C LYS A 6 14.33 11.03 2.85
N MET A 7 13.87 12.18 2.36
CA MET A 7 12.72 12.23 1.45
C MET A 7 12.99 11.33 0.25
N VAL A 8 11.98 10.60 -0.17
CA VAL A 8 12.04 9.81 -1.42
C VAL A 8 12.13 10.78 -2.59
N ASN A 9 13.03 10.48 -3.53
CA ASN A 9 13.26 11.29 -4.72
C ASN A 9 12.74 10.60 -6.00
N SER A 10 12.74 11.32 -7.12
CA SER A 10 12.27 10.82 -8.41
C SER A 10 13.05 9.59 -8.92
N GLU A 11 14.35 9.51 -8.65
CA GLU A 11 15.17 8.34 -9.01
C GLU A 11 14.70 7.08 -8.27
N GLN A 12 14.41 7.19 -6.98
CA GLN A 12 13.88 6.09 -6.19
C GLN A 12 12.47 5.67 -6.64
N ILE A 13 11.64 6.62 -7.06
CA ILE A 13 10.32 6.34 -7.64
C ILE A 13 10.47 5.63 -8.99
N GLY A 14 11.38 6.08 -9.85
CA GLY A 14 11.69 5.43 -11.13
C GLY A 14 12.16 3.99 -10.93
N ALA A 15 13.10 3.76 -10.01
CA ALA A 15 13.57 2.42 -9.65
C ALA A 15 12.44 1.53 -9.07
N ALA A 16 11.52 2.11 -8.29
CA ALA A 16 10.33 1.41 -7.81
C ALA A 16 9.40 1.04 -8.96
N TRP A 17 9.17 1.96 -9.91
CA TRP A 17 8.35 1.71 -11.09
C TRP A 17 8.90 0.56 -11.93
N ASP A 18 10.18 0.57 -12.26
CA ASP A 18 10.82 -0.51 -13.01
C ASP A 18 10.68 -1.87 -12.33
N LYS A 19 10.71 -1.88 -11.00
CA LYS A 19 10.56 -3.07 -10.17
C LYS A 19 9.15 -3.63 -10.16
N ILE A 20 8.13 -2.75 -10.03
CA ILE A 20 6.74 -3.21 -9.81
C ILE A 20 5.85 -3.22 -11.05
N ARG A 21 6.22 -2.58 -12.15
CA ARG A 21 5.37 -2.42 -13.35
C ARG A 21 4.87 -3.74 -13.95
N GLY A 22 5.60 -4.85 -13.73
CA GLY A 22 5.17 -6.19 -14.12
C GLY A 22 4.22 -6.89 -13.15
N HIS A 23 3.96 -6.29 -11.99
CA HIS A 23 3.15 -6.86 -10.90
C HIS A 23 1.87 -6.09 -10.63
N VAL A 24 1.81 -4.83 -11.04
CA VAL A 24 0.66 -3.95 -10.79
C VAL A 24 -0.14 -3.71 -12.06
N VAL A 25 -1.40 -3.34 -11.90
CA VAL A 25 -2.25 -2.95 -13.04
C VAL A 25 -1.84 -1.55 -13.52
N ARG A 26 -1.65 -1.38 -14.83
CA ARG A 26 -1.58 -0.06 -15.45
C ARG A 26 -3.00 0.52 -15.44
N THR A 27 -3.29 1.34 -14.45
CA THR A 27 -4.65 1.83 -14.24
C THR A 27 -5.05 2.87 -15.28
N PRO A 28 -6.32 2.88 -15.73
CA PRO A 28 -6.78 3.85 -16.73
C PRO A 28 -6.76 5.29 -16.20
N VAL A 29 -6.70 6.20 -17.15
CA VAL A 29 -6.99 7.63 -16.96
C VAL A 29 -8.24 7.96 -17.76
N ILE A 30 -9.19 8.65 -17.16
CA ILE A 30 -10.38 9.16 -17.85
C ILE A 30 -10.35 10.67 -17.91
N GLN A 31 -10.86 11.22 -19.01
CA GLN A 31 -11.13 12.66 -19.14
C GLN A 31 -12.61 12.89 -18.86
N THR A 32 -12.92 13.92 -18.09
CA THR A 32 -14.29 14.29 -17.75
C THR A 32 -14.40 15.76 -17.47
N ASP A 33 -15.61 16.32 -17.65
CA ASP A 33 -15.91 17.69 -17.29
C ASP A 33 -16.77 17.71 -16.03
N VAL A 34 -16.27 18.37 -14.99
CA VAL A 34 -16.96 18.51 -13.72
C VAL A 34 -16.98 19.99 -13.32
N PHE A 35 -18.15 20.55 -13.08
CA PHE A 35 -18.33 21.98 -12.73
C PHE A 35 -17.69 22.95 -13.73
N GLY A 36 -17.65 22.60 -15.01
CA GLY A 36 -17.04 23.42 -16.07
C GLY A 36 -15.50 23.38 -16.10
N LEU A 37 -14.88 22.45 -15.36
CA LEU A 37 -13.46 22.19 -15.40
C LEU A 37 -13.19 20.86 -16.10
N SER A 38 -12.26 20.87 -17.04
CA SER A 38 -11.76 19.63 -17.66
C SER A 38 -10.78 18.95 -16.70
N LEU A 39 -11.09 17.71 -16.33
CA LEU A 39 -10.33 16.93 -15.37
C LEU A 39 -9.85 15.63 -15.97
N ALA A 40 -8.59 15.29 -15.72
CA ALA A 40 -8.06 13.94 -15.90
C ALA A 40 -8.09 13.22 -14.55
N ILE A 41 -8.64 12.01 -14.50
CA ILE A 41 -8.77 11.22 -13.27
C ILE A 41 -8.03 9.90 -13.42
N LYS A 42 -7.02 9.67 -12.57
CA LYS A 42 -6.29 8.41 -12.46
C LYS A 42 -7.08 7.42 -11.60
N LEU A 43 -7.47 6.28 -12.17
CA LEU A 43 -8.44 5.36 -11.54
C LEU A 43 -7.75 4.29 -10.66
N GLU A 44 -7.07 4.68 -9.58
CA GLU A 44 -6.40 3.75 -8.67
C GLU A 44 -7.34 2.80 -7.89
N HIS A 45 -8.64 3.00 -7.92
CA HIS A 45 -9.60 2.01 -7.42
C HIS A 45 -9.68 0.75 -8.32
N MET A 46 -9.13 0.81 -9.53
CA MET A 46 -9.00 -0.34 -10.44
C MET A 46 -7.70 -1.11 -10.23
N GLN A 47 -6.84 -0.68 -9.32
CA GLN A 47 -5.63 -1.40 -8.93
C GLN A 47 -6.00 -2.66 -8.15
N HIS A 48 -5.08 -3.63 -8.07
CA HIS A 48 -5.21 -4.78 -7.16
C HIS A 48 -5.64 -4.33 -5.76
N THR A 49 -6.57 -5.06 -5.15
CA THR A 49 -7.19 -4.72 -3.86
C THR A 49 -7.99 -3.42 -3.81
N GLY A 50 -8.23 -2.78 -4.95
CA GLY A 50 -9.08 -1.58 -5.06
C GLY A 50 -8.42 -0.29 -4.60
N SER A 51 -7.08 -0.20 -4.54
CA SER A 51 -6.39 1.02 -4.14
C SER A 51 -4.91 1.05 -4.54
N PHE A 52 -4.34 2.25 -4.60
CA PHE A 52 -2.92 2.50 -4.81
C PHE A 52 -1.99 1.82 -3.80
N LYS A 53 -2.50 1.38 -2.65
CA LYS A 53 -1.71 0.71 -1.60
C LYS A 53 -1.00 -0.55 -2.08
N ALA A 54 -1.53 -1.22 -3.10
CA ALA A 54 -0.90 -2.38 -3.73
C ALA A 54 0.51 -2.06 -4.25
N ARG A 55 0.73 -0.86 -4.78
CA ARG A 55 2.02 -0.42 -5.32
C ARG A 55 3.11 -0.36 -4.23
N GLY A 56 2.81 0.32 -3.12
CA GLY A 56 3.75 0.43 -2.01
C GLY A 56 4.02 -0.90 -1.32
N ALA A 57 3.00 -1.75 -1.14
CA ALA A 57 3.17 -3.08 -0.59
C ALA A 57 4.06 -3.94 -1.49
N MET A 58 3.80 -3.98 -2.79
CA MET A 58 4.60 -4.74 -3.75
C MET A 58 6.05 -4.26 -3.79
N ASN A 59 6.29 -2.94 -3.87
CA ASN A 59 7.65 -2.39 -3.88
C ASN A 59 8.41 -2.70 -2.58
N SER A 60 7.75 -2.62 -1.44
CA SER A 60 8.36 -2.96 -0.15
C SER A 60 8.79 -4.42 -0.11
N LEU A 61 7.93 -5.34 -0.53
CA LEU A 61 8.25 -6.77 -0.52
C LEU A 61 9.38 -7.13 -1.50
N LEU A 62 9.35 -6.58 -2.72
CA LEU A 62 10.40 -6.81 -3.71
C LEU A 62 11.75 -6.17 -3.35
N SER A 63 11.76 -5.26 -2.36
CA SER A 63 12.95 -4.53 -1.91
C SER A 63 13.57 -5.10 -0.64
N MET A 64 13.00 -6.14 -0.04
CA MET A 64 13.45 -6.69 1.21
C MET A 64 13.67 -8.21 1.13
N ASN A 65 14.52 -8.73 1.99
CA ASN A 65 14.57 -10.17 2.24
C ASN A 65 13.48 -10.51 3.25
N VAL A 66 12.39 -11.12 2.77
CA VAL A 66 11.29 -11.53 3.64
C VAL A 66 11.74 -12.67 4.56
N PRO A 67 11.63 -12.53 5.89
CA PRO A 67 12.04 -13.57 6.82
C PRO A 67 11.13 -14.82 6.74
N ASN A 68 11.61 -15.95 7.21
CA ASN A 68 10.85 -17.22 7.23
C ASN A 68 9.53 -17.11 8.03
N ALA A 69 9.50 -16.22 9.04
CA ALA A 69 8.30 -15.90 9.80
C ALA A 69 7.23 -15.17 8.94
N GLY A 70 7.62 -14.66 7.77
CA GLY A 70 6.73 -13.92 6.87
C GLY A 70 6.57 -12.48 7.24
N LEU A 71 5.40 -11.96 6.94
CA LEU A 71 5.04 -10.54 7.08
C LEU A 71 3.97 -10.36 8.15
N VAL A 72 3.96 -9.19 8.76
CA VAL A 72 2.92 -8.76 9.69
C VAL A 72 2.44 -7.35 9.37
N ALA A 73 1.16 -7.09 9.53
CA ALA A 73 0.60 -5.74 9.46
C ALA A 73 -0.64 -5.61 10.35
N ALA A 74 -0.84 -4.40 10.89
CA ALA A 74 -2.09 -4.04 11.56
C ALA A 74 -2.89 -3.13 10.63
N SER A 75 -3.98 -3.63 10.07
CA SER A 75 -4.86 -2.82 9.22
C SER A 75 -6.15 -3.54 8.86
N GLY A 76 -7.28 -2.95 9.18
CA GLY A 76 -8.60 -3.38 8.68
C GLY A 76 -9.01 -2.72 7.36
N GLY A 77 -8.07 -2.08 6.63
CA GLY A 77 -8.36 -1.32 5.43
C GLY A 77 -7.52 -1.71 4.22
N ASN A 78 -7.35 -0.73 3.32
CA ASN A 78 -6.66 -0.93 2.05
C ASN A 78 -5.19 -1.39 2.20
N HIS A 79 -4.52 -1.00 3.28
CA HIS A 79 -3.15 -1.42 3.53
C HIS A 79 -3.06 -2.91 3.86
N GLY A 80 -3.90 -3.41 4.77
CA GLY A 80 -3.94 -4.84 5.10
C GLY A 80 -4.25 -5.72 3.89
N ALA A 81 -5.21 -5.30 3.06
CA ALA A 81 -5.51 -5.99 1.80
C ALA A 81 -4.32 -5.98 0.84
N ALA A 82 -3.62 -4.84 0.70
CA ALA A 82 -2.46 -4.72 -0.17
C ALA A 82 -1.29 -5.61 0.27
N VAL A 83 -1.00 -5.66 1.57
CA VAL A 83 0.05 -6.55 2.13
C VAL A 83 -0.32 -8.02 1.93
N ALA A 84 -1.57 -8.40 2.20
CA ALA A 84 -2.05 -9.76 1.99
C ALA A 84 -1.90 -10.19 0.53
N TRP A 85 -2.33 -9.33 -0.41
CA TRP A 85 -2.22 -9.58 -1.84
C TRP A 85 -0.76 -9.69 -2.30
N ALA A 86 0.09 -8.75 -1.93
CA ALA A 86 1.48 -8.73 -2.36
C ALA A 86 2.24 -9.96 -1.81
N ALA A 87 2.00 -10.33 -0.56
CA ALA A 87 2.55 -11.53 0.04
C ALA A 87 2.12 -12.80 -0.73
N ALA A 88 0.84 -12.97 -0.98
CA ALA A 88 0.31 -14.12 -1.72
C ALA A 88 0.88 -14.20 -3.14
N SER A 89 0.98 -13.05 -3.83
CA SER A 89 1.54 -12.96 -5.20
C SER A 89 2.99 -13.38 -5.29
N LEU A 90 3.76 -13.22 -4.21
CA LEU A 90 5.19 -13.55 -4.13
C LEU A 90 5.46 -14.85 -3.35
N GLY A 91 4.43 -15.58 -2.94
CA GLY A 91 4.56 -16.85 -2.23
C GLY A 91 4.99 -16.71 -0.76
N HIS A 92 4.78 -15.55 -0.15
CA HIS A 92 5.12 -15.29 1.25
C HIS A 92 3.90 -15.42 2.17
N LYS A 93 4.15 -15.77 3.43
CA LYS A 93 3.12 -15.75 4.47
C LYS A 93 2.89 -14.33 4.95
N ALA A 94 1.64 -13.97 5.22
CA ALA A 94 1.29 -12.71 5.87
C ALA A 94 0.27 -12.96 6.99
N ARG A 95 0.50 -12.31 8.14
CA ARG A 95 -0.44 -12.24 9.25
C ARG A 95 -0.96 -10.81 9.38
N ILE A 96 -2.27 -10.65 9.29
CA ILE A 96 -2.92 -9.34 9.33
C ILE A 96 -3.80 -9.24 10.55
N TYR A 97 -3.48 -8.32 11.45
CA TYR A 97 -4.27 -7.97 12.62
C TYR A 97 -5.28 -6.89 12.25
N VAL A 98 -6.54 -7.20 12.41
CA VAL A 98 -7.65 -6.34 12.00
C VAL A 98 -8.47 -5.97 13.23
N PRO A 99 -8.68 -4.69 13.52
CA PRO A 99 -9.56 -4.31 14.62
C PRO A 99 -11.01 -4.74 14.33
N GLU A 100 -11.71 -5.20 15.33
CA GLU A 100 -13.10 -5.70 15.23
C GLU A 100 -14.06 -4.66 14.62
N ILE A 101 -13.78 -3.37 14.81
CA ILE A 101 -14.54 -2.27 14.21
C ILE A 101 -14.38 -2.17 12.68
N ALA A 102 -13.43 -2.88 12.08
CA ALA A 102 -13.32 -2.95 10.63
C ALA A 102 -14.53 -3.70 10.06
N GLY A 103 -15.18 -3.11 9.05
CA GLY A 103 -16.39 -3.71 8.47
C GLY A 103 -16.14 -5.09 7.87
N GLN A 104 -17.14 -5.97 7.94
CA GLN A 104 -17.08 -7.37 7.49
C GLN A 104 -16.58 -7.52 6.05
N VAL A 105 -16.90 -6.57 5.17
CA VAL A 105 -16.44 -6.57 3.76
C VAL A 105 -14.91 -6.53 3.67
N LYS A 106 -14.25 -5.71 4.48
CA LYS A 106 -12.79 -5.60 4.53
C LYS A 106 -12.14 -6.85 5.13
N ILE A 107 -12.74 -7.39 6.19
CA ILE A 107 -12.31 -8.63 6.83
C ILE A 107 -12.34 -9.78 5.80
N ASN A 108 -13.46 -9.93 5.08
CA ASN A 108 -13.62 -10.96 4.07
C ASN A 108 -12.62 -10.78 2.90
N LEU A 109 -12.38 -9.55 2.46
CA LEU A 109 -11.39 -9.28 1.41
C LEU A 109 -10.01 -9.78 1.82
N ILE A 110 -9.52 -9.41 3.01
CA ILE A 110 -8.19 -9.80 3.50
C ILE A 110 -8.10 -11.33 3.65
N LYS A 111 -9.16 -11.95 4.18
CA LYS A 111 -9.22 -13.41 4.32
C LYS A 111 -9.17 -14.14 2.97
N ASN A 112 -9.89 -13.65 1.97
CA ASN A 112 -9.94 -14.24 0.63
C ASN A 112 -8.61 -14.10 -0.12
N LEU A 113 -7.74 -13.15 0.30
CA LEU A 113 -6.39 -12.99 -0.22
C LEU A 113 -5.37 -13.98 0.39
N GLY A 114 -5.81 -14.91 1.23
CA GLY A 114 -4.99 -15.98 1.77
C GLY A 114 -4.13 -15.60 2.98
N ALA A 115 -4.30 -14.40 3.54
CA ALA A 115 -3.59 -14.02 4.74
C ALA A 115 -4.12 -14.73 6.00
N ASN A 116 -3.23 -14.99 6.95
CA ASN A 116 -3.60 -15.40 8.30
C ASN A 116 -4.20 -14.18 9.02
N LEU A 117 -5.53 -14.13 9.04
CA LEU A 117 -6.28 -13.00 9.61
C LEU A 117 -6.52 -13.22 11.11
N VAL A 118 -6.21 -12.20 11.92
CA VAL A 118 -6.54 -12.15 13.35
C VAL A 118 -7.44 -10.94 13.59
N VAL A 119 -8.68 -11.19 13.99
CA VAL A 119 -9.60 -10.11 14.39
C VAL A 119 -9.34 -9.79 15.87
N VAL A 120 -9.03 -8.54 16.15
CA VAL A 120 -8.65 -8.06 17.48
C VAL A 120 -9.79 -7.21 18.06
N PRO A 121 -10.32 -7.53 19.25
CA PRO A 121 -11.30 -6.69 19.91
C PRO A 121 -10.78 -5.25 20.14
N GLY A 122 -11.66 -4.27 19.95
CA GLY A 122 -11.36 -2.87 20.18
C GLY A 122 -10.90 -2.10 18.93
N ALA A 123 -10.00 -1.12 19.16
CA ALA A 123 -9.57 -0.15 18.16
C ALA A 123 -8.31 -0.57 17.38
N TYR A 124 -7.89 0.26 16.45
CA TYR A 124 -6.66 0.07 15.68
C TYR A 124 -5.41 -0.09 16.57
N SER A 125 -5.34 0.66 17.69
CA SER A 125 -4.21 0.56 18.62
C SER A 125 -4.01 -0.84 19.19
N ASN A 126 -5.11 -1.56 19.49
CA ASN A 126 -5.04 -2.93 19.99
C ASN A 126 -4.53 -3.91 18.91
N ALA A 127 -4.96 -3.74 17.67
CA ALA A 127 -4.46 -4.53 16.56
C ALA A 127 -2.97 -4.25 16.27
N LEU A 128 -2.55 -2.99 16.39
CA LEU A 128 -1.16 -2.59 16.23
C LEU A 128 -0.27 -3.18 17.32
N GLU A 129 -0.70 -3.13 18.59
CA GLU A 129 0.03 -3.71 19.72
C GLU A 129 0.30 -5.20 19.51
N GLN A 130 -0.73 -5.98 19.15
CA GLN A 130 -0.58 -7.40 18.87
C GLN A 130 0.31 -7.69 17.65
N ALA A 131 0.28 -6.82 16.64
CA ALA A 131 1.15 -6.96 15.47
C ALA A 131 2.62 -6.73 15.84
N LEU A 132 2.90 -5.75 16.72
CA LEU A 132 4.25 -5.45 17.22
C LEU A 132 4.76 -6.58 18.14
N GLU A 133 3.91 -7.13 19.00
CA GLU A 133 4.26 -8.30 19.81
C GLU A 133 4.62 -9.50 18.91
N TYR A 134 3.80 -9.77 17.89
CA TYR A 134 4.09 -10.86 16.95
C TYR A 134 5.38 -10.64 16.17
N GLU A 135 5.68 -9.42 15.75
CA GLU A 135 6.95 -9.06 15.13
C GLU A 135 8.12 -9.34 16.06
N ALA A 136 8.04 -8.90 17.31
CA ALA A 136 9.08 -9.10 18.33
C ALA A 136 9.34 -10.58 18.63
N ASP A 137 8.29 -11.38 18.74
CA ASP A 137 8.36 -12.80 19.12
C ASP A 137 8.85 -13.69 17.97
N THR A 138 8.52 -13.35 16.72
CA THR A 138 8.74 -14.24 15.58
C THR A 138 9.81 -13.76 14.61
N GLY A 139 10.15 -12.47 14.66
CA GLY A 139 10.98 -11.81 13.65
C GLY A 139 10.28 -11.62 12.29
N ALA A 140 8.94 -11.67 12.25
CA ALA A 140 8.19 -11.31 11.05
C ALA A 140 8.45 -9.84 10.66
N ALA A 141 8.49 -9.55 9.36
CA ALA A 141 8.75 -8.20 8.90
C ALA A 141 7.46 -7.37 8.82
N GLN A 142 7.48 -6.18 9.41
CA GLN A 142 6.37 -5.24 9.30
C GLN A 142 6.45 -4.42 8.01
N ILE A 143 5.31 -4.26 7.33
CA ILE A 143 5.17 -3.34 6.20
C ILE A 143 4.41 -2.11 6.68
N HIS A 144 5.09 -0.96 6.71
CA HIS A 144 4.48 0.29 7.15
C HIS A 144 3.51 0.85 6.11
N ALA A 145 2.36 1.39 6.57
CA ALA A 145 1.25 1.79 5.70
C ALA A 145 1.53 3.05 4.85
N PHE A 146 2.44 3.95 5.31
CA PHE A 146 2.68 5.26 4.67
C PHE A 146 4.05 5.89 5.01
N ASP A 147 4.74 5.47 6.07
CA ASP A 147 5.96 6.12 6.56
C ASP A 147 7.17 5.17 6.51
N ALA A 148 7.45 4.66 5.31
CA ALA A 148 8.66 3.91 5.02
C ALA A 148 9.11 4.20 3.58
N PRO A 149 10.42 4.38 3.33
CA PRO A 149 10.93 4.77 2.00
C PRO A 149 10.46 3.84 0.87
N GLY A 150 10.47 2.53 1.08
CA GLY A 150 10.00 1.56 0.09
C GLY A 150 8.50 1.69 -0.20
N THR A 151 7.68 1.95 0.83
CA THR A 151 6.25 2.18 0.67
C THR A 151 5.99 3.49 -0.08
N VAL A 152 6.64 4.58 0.32
CA VAL A 152 6.48 5.90 -0.33
C VAL A 152 6.93 5.86 -1.78
N ALA A 153 8.10 5.29 -2.08
CA ALA A 153 8.58 5.14 -3.45
C ALA A 153 7.61 4.32 -4.32
N GLY A 154 7.05 3.23 -3.78
CA GLY A 154 6.03 2.45 -4.45
C GLY A 154 4.75 3.24 -4.72
N GLN A 155 4.27 4.05 -3.77
CA GLN A 155 3.09 4.92 -3.96
C GLN A 155 3.36 6.00 -5.03
N GLY A 156 4.57 6.58 -5.05
CA GLY A 156 4.98 7.57 -6.05
C GLY A 156 4.89 7.05 -7.50
N THR A 157 4.88 5.73 -7.70
CA THR A 157 4.72 5.14 -9.04
C THR A 157 3.35 5.41 -9.67
N VAL A 158 2.35 5.84 -8.90
CA VAL A 158 1.08 6.36 -9.46
C VAL A 158 1.36 7.52 -10.40
N MET A 159 2.18 8.46 -9.94
CA MET A 159 2.54 9.65 -10.72
C MET A 159 3.45 9.29 -11.89
N ALA A 160 4.49 8.49 -11.66
CA ALA A 160 5.40 8.02 -12.71
C ALA A 160 4.65 7.29 -13.85
N GLU A 161 3.67 6.45 -13.52
CA GLU A 161 2.82 5.80 -14.50
C GLU A 161 1.91 6.80 -15.23
N TRP A 162 1.38 7.79 -14.53
CA TRP A 162 0.51 8.79 -15.12
C TRP A 162 1.27 9.72 -16.08
N GLU A 163 2.50 10.11 -15.72
CA GLU A 163 3.40 10.84 -16.61
C GLU A 163 3.71 10.04 -17.89
N ASP A 164 3.99 8.73 -17.76
CA ASP A 164 4.18 7.82 -18.89
C ASP A 164 2.89 7.61 -19.74
N GLN A 165 1.72 7.92 -19.18
CA GLN A 165 0.44 7.94 -19.88
C GLN A 165 0.13 9.30 -20.53
N GLY A 166 1.06 10.25 -20.50
CA GLY A 166 0.89 11.57 -21.13
C GLY A 166 0.12 12.56 -20.26
N LEU A 167 0.38 12.59 -18.94
CA LEU A 167 -0.20 13.60 -18.07
C LEU A 167 0.19 15.00 -18.54
N GLU A 168 -0.83 15.81 -18.85
CA GLU A 168 -0.72 17.24 -19.11
C GLU A 168 -1.61 17.96 -18.11
N ALA A 169 -1.03 18.53 -17.05
CA ALA A 169 -1.78 19.24 -16.02
C ALA A 169 -0.93 20.30 -15.33
N ASP A 170 -1.48 21.48 -15.12
CA ASP A 170 -0.88 22.55 -14.33
C ASP A 170 -1.04 22.30 -12.82
N THR A 171 -2.05 21.51 -12.45
CA THR A 171 -2.41 21.26 -11.04
C THR A 171 -2.81 19.79 -10.85
N VAL A 172 -2.24 19.15 -9.84
CA VAL A 172 -2.59 17.78 -9.45
C VAL A 172 -3.24 17.80 -8.07
N LEU A 173 -4.43 17.22 -7.96
CA LEU A 173 -5.13 17.06 -6.68
C LEU A 173 -4.88 15.67 -6.13
N ILE A 174 -4.32 15.60 -4.93
CA ILE A 174 -3.96 14.34 -4.27
C ILE A 174 -4.68 14.26 -2.93
N ALA A 175 -5.38 13.14 -2.69
CA ALA A 175 -6.00 12.88 -1.39
C ALA A 175 -4.92 12.59 -0.34
N VAL A 176 -4.98 13.30 0.79
CA VAL A 176 -4.01 13.18 1.88
C VAL A 176 -4.67 12.64 3.14
N GLY A 177 -4.19 11.48 3.59
CA GLY A 177 -4.48 10.94 4.91
C GLY A 177 -3.17 10.85 5.70
N GLY A 178 -2.52 9.68 5.71
CA GLY A 178 -1.20 9.50 6.35
C GLY A 178 0.00 10.08 5.59
N GLY A 179 -0.21 10.75 4.45
CA GLY A 179 0.84 11.43 3.69
C GLY A 179 1.64 10.57 2.70
N GLY A 180 1.46 9.26 2.71
CA GLY A 180 2.30 8.35 1.90
C GLY A 180 2.02 8.33 0.39
N LEU A 181 1.06 9.13 -0.11
CA LEU A 181 0.79 9.27 -1.55
C LEU A 181 1.32 10.60 -2.10
N ILE A 182 1.41 11.62 -1.25
CA ILE A 182 1.89 12.97 -1.60
C ILE A 182 3.42 13.06 -1.51
#